data_8f6727cff55e8c31940e7d12c87edbcd
#
_entry.id   8f6727cff55e8c31940e7d12c87edbcd
#
_cell.length_a   1.000
_cell.length_b   1.000
_cell.length_c   1.000
_cell.angle_alpha   90.00
_cell.angle_beta   90.00
_cell.angle_gamma   90.00
#
_symmetry.space_group_name_H-M   'P 1'
#
loop_
_entity.id
_entity.type
_entity.pdbx_description
1 polymer ?
#
loop_
_entity_poly.entity_id
_entity_poly.type
_entity_poly.pdbx_seq_one_letter_code
_entity_poly.pdbx_strand_id
1 'polypeptide(L)'
;AFVVMGGLRTIASFTEKVVPTMALFYLIGAAIMLIYNYQYILPAFKSIFIAAFNPTAVLGGGAGVAIQQAMRYGIARGLFSNEAGMGSTPHAHAVAKVRSPEEQGFIAMMGVFIVGVIVTLTGLVIITSGLRGWSEANLADPSFLSFYSDAGKAGIAVTQYAYELIFGHIGGIFISFSLLFFAFSTIIGWYYYAENNVRYLFSSPK
;
A
#
# COMPACT_ATOMS: atom_id res chain seq x y z
N ALA A 1 16.02 -17.47 0.39
CA ALA A 1 16.45 -18.77 -0.16
C ALA A 1 15.75 -19.93 0.56
N PHE A 2 15.88 -20.12 1.88
CA PHE A 2 15.33 -21.28 2.62
C PHE A 2 13.80 -21.46 2.44
N VAL A 3 13.01 -20.40 2.49
CA VAL A 3 11.54 -20.48 2.32
C VAL A 3 11.18 -20.94 0.90
N VAL A 4 11.89 -20.43 -0.08
CA VAL A 4 11.67 -20.74 -1.51
C VAL A 4 12.12 -22.18 -1.83
N MET A 5 13.27 -22.62 -1.31
CA MET A 5 13.76 -23.99 -1.51
C MET A 5 12.85 -25.07 -0.90
N GLY A 6 12.07 -24.73 0.12
CA GLY A 6 11.08 -25.63 0.74
C GLY A 6 9.79 -25.84 -0.06
N GLY A 7 9.64 -25.17 -1.21
CA GLY A 7 8.49 -25.29 -2.10
C GLY A 7 7.19 -24.72 -1.54
N LEU A 8 6.07 -24.97 -2.24
CA LEU A 8 4.75 -24.38 -1.99
C LEU A 8 4.28 -24.51 -0.53
N ARG A 9 4.46 -25.70 0.09
CA ARG A 9 4.00 -25.92 1.48
C ARG A 9 4.72 -25.02 2.48
N THR A 10 6.03 -24.83 2.29
CA THR A 10 6.83 -23.97 3.17
C THR A 10 6.50 -22.51 2.97
N ILE A 11 6.28 -22.07 1.72
CA ILE A 11 5.84 -20.74 1.37
C ILE A 11 4.48 -20.45 2.04
N ALA A 12 3.49 -21.34 1.86
CA ALA A 12 2.16 -21.19 2.44
C ALA A 12 2.20 -21.11 3.97
N SER A 13 2.91 -22.02 4.64
CA SER A 13 3.02 -22.04 6.11
C SER A 13 3.74 -20.82 6.67
N PHE A 14 4.71 -20.27 5.94
CA PHE A 14 5.40 -19.04 6.33
C PHE A 14 4.50 -17.82 6.17
N THR A 15 3.86 -17.67 5.01
CA THR A 15 2.99 -16.52 4.72
C THR A 15 1.76 -16.50 5.61
N GLU A 16 1.15 -17.65 5.91
CA GLU A 16 0.00 -17.78 6.82
C GLU A 16 0.25 -17.14 8.19
N LYS A 17 1.47 -17.22 8.71
CA LYS A 17 1.84 -16.68 10.03
C LYS A 17 2.37 -15.25 9.94
N VAL A 18 3.22 -14.97 8.95
CA VAL A 18 3.92 -13.69 8.85
C VAL A 18 3.00 -12.59 8.34
N VAL A 19 2.14 -12.89 7.35
CA VAL A 19 1.29 -11.85 6.73
C VAL A 19 0.30 -11.22 7.72
N PRO A 20 -0.47 -11.97 8.52
CA PRO A 20 -1.36 -11.37 9.52
C PRO A 20 -0.59 -10.58 10.57
N THR A 21 0.56 -11.08 11.00
CA THR A 21 1.38 -10.42 12.03
C THR A 21 1.93 -9.09 11.53
N MET A 22 2.48 -9.04 10.32
CA MET A 22 3.00 -7.79 9.74
C MET A 22 1.87 -6.79 9.45
N ALA A 23 0.71 -7.27 8.98
CA ALA A 23 -0.44 -6.41 8.74
C ALA A 23 -0.96 -5.80 10.04
N LEU A 24 -1.08 -6.60 11.09
CA LEU A 24 -1.49 -6.12 12.42
C LEU A 24 -0.50 -5.11 12.99
N PHE A 25 0.79 -5.38 12.88
CA PHE A 25 1.85 -4.47 13.31
C PHE A 25 1.74 -3.11 12.61
N TYR A 26 1.56 -3.11 11.28
CA TYR A 26 1.38 -1.89 10.51
C TYR A 26 0.08 -1.16 10.87
N LEU A 27 -1.04 -1.89 11.02
CA LEU A 27 -2.34 -1.31 11.39
C LEU A 27 -2.31 -0.64 12.76
N ILE A 28 -1.62 -1.23 13.74
CA ILE A 28 -1.43 -0.61 15.05
C ILE A 28 -0.66 0.70 14.90
N GLY A 29 0.44 0.72 14.15
CA GLY A 29 1.18 1.95 13.87
C GLY A 29 0.34 3.01 13.19
N ALA A 30 -0.44 2.64 12.16
CA ALA A 30 -1.34 3.56 11.47
C ALA A 30 -2.45 4.09 12.40
N ALA A 31 -3.01 3.25 13.25
CA ALA A 31 -4.03 3.65 14.23
C ALA A 31 -3.46 4.67 15.25
N ILE A 32 -2.26 4.44 15.76
CA ILE A 32 -1.59 5.39 16.66
C ILE A 32 -1.38 6.73 15.97
N MET A 33 -0.93 6.73 14.71
CA MET A 33 -0.75 7.94 13.90
C MET A 33 -2.06 8.72 13.72
N LEU A 34 -3.16 8.02 13.41
CA LEU A 34 -4.47 8.66 13.23
C LEU A 34 -5.05 9.17 14.55
N ILE A 35 -4.89 8.44 15.65
CA ILE A 35 -5.29 8.89 17.00
C ILE A 35 -4.51 10.16 17.37
N TYR A 36 -3.22 10.19 17.10
CA TYR A 36 -2.39 11.36 17.39
C TYR A 36 -2.79 12.58 16.54
N ASN A 37 -3.23 12.35 15.30
CA ASN A 37 -3.67 13.36 14.35
C ASN A 37 -5.20 13.48 14.24
N TYR A 38 -5.97 13.06 15.24
CA TYR A 38 -7.44 12.95 15.14
C TYR A 38 -8.13 14.24 14.69
N GLN A 39 -7.60 15.41 15.07
CA GLN A 39 -8.11 16.72 14.69
C GLN A 39 -8.05 16.99 13.18
N TYR A 40 -7.10 16.35 12.49
CA TYR A 40 -6.88 16.52 11.06
C TYR A 40 -7.60 15.48 10.20
N ILE A 41 -8.29 14.50 10.80
CA ILE A 41 -8.98 13.44 10.04
C ILE A 41 -10.11 14.04 9.20
N LEU A 42 -10.98 14.85 9.79
CA LEU A 42 -12.07 15.49 9.07
C LEU A 42 -11.60 16.49 8.00
N PRO A 43 -10.62 17.38 8.29
CA PRO A 43 -9.98 18.20 7.26
C PRO A 43 -9.33 17.37 6.13
N ALA A 44 -8.71 16.23 6.44
CA ALA A 44 -8.11 15.34 5.43
C ALA A 44 -9.18 14.79 4.47
N PHE A 45 -10.27 14.26 4.98
CA PHE A 45 -11.40 13.82 4.13
C PHE A 45 -11.93 14.97 3.27
N LYS A 46 -12.15 16.13 3.86
CA LYS A 46 -12.62 17.32 3.12
C LYS A 46 -11.63 17.68 2.00
N SER A 47 -10.33 17.66 2.25
CA SER A 47 -9.30 17.98 1.25
C SER A 47 -9.28 16.97 0.10
N ILE A 48 -9.46 15.66 0.39
CA ILE A 48 -9.55 14.60 -0.61
C ILE A 48 -10.73 14.86 -1.56
N PHE A 49 -11.92 15.13 -1.00
CA PHE A 49 -13.12 15.38 -1.82
C PHE A 49 -12.99 16.67 -2.63
N ILE A 50 -12.49 17.75 -2.03
CA ILE A 50 -12.28 19.02 -2.75
C ILE A 50 -11.27 18.82 -3.89
N ALA A 51 -10.15 18.16 -3.64
CA ALA A 51 -9.13 17.91 -4.64
C ALA A 51 -9.63 16.99 -5.76
N ALA A 52 -10.48 16.02 -5.45
CA ALA A 52 -11.04 15.10 -6.45
C ALA A 52 -12.00 15.80 -7.42
N PHE A 53 -12.82 16.75 -6.92
CA PHE A 53 -13.84 17.41 -7.74
C PHE A 53 -13.46 18.83 -8.19
N ASN A 54 -12.41 19.42 -7.61
CA ASN A 54 -11.92 20.75 -7.97
C ASN A 54 -10.37 20.79 -8.04
N PRO A 55 -9.78 20.02 -8.94
CA PRO A 55 -8.32 19.87 -9.02
C PRO A 55 -7.59 21.17 -9.40
N THR A 56 -8.26 22.10 -10.07
CA THR A 56 -7.69 23.40 -10.46
C THR A 56 -7.45 24.33 -9.26
N ALA A 57 -8.25 24.19 -8.20
CA ALA A 57 -8.12 25.01 -6.99
C ALA A 57 -6.86 24.65 -6.17
N VAL A 58 -6.32 23.43 -6.36
CA VAL A 58 -5.17 22.93 -5.60
C VAL A 58 -3.85 23.24 -6.26
N LEU A 59 -3.79 23.44 -7.59
CA LEU A 59 -2.55 23.36 -8.36
C LEU A 59 -2.13 24.64 -9.07
N GLY A 60 -2.91 25.71 -9.05
CA GLY A 60 -2.55 26.96 -9.75
C GLY A 60 -1.94 26.69 -11.15
N GLY A 61 -2.27 27.42 -12.15
CA GLY A 61 -1.64 27.48 -13.49
C GLY A 61 -1.12 26.24 -14.26
N GLY A 62 -0.81 25.11 -13.62
CA GLY A 62 -0.33 23.86 -14.23
C GLY A 62 -1.33 22.70 -14.17
N ALA A 63 -2.59 23.00 -13.95
CA ALA A 63 -3.66 22.06 -13.59
C ALA A 63 -3.83 20.87 -14.55
N GLY A 64 -3.77 21.08 -15.85
CA GLY A 64 -4.04 20.01 -16.83
C GLY A 64 -3.04 18.85 -16.77
N VAL A 65 -1.75 19.15 -16.70
CA VAL A 65 -0.67 18.15 -16.64
C VAL A 65 -0.68 17.43 -15.29
N ALA A 66 -0.94 18.14 -14.21
CA ALA A 66 -0.97 17.56 -12.88
C ALA A 66 -2.18 16.63 -12.69
N ILE A 67 -3.35 16.97 -13.23
CA ILE A 67 -4.54 16.10 -13.23
C ILE A 67 -4.26 14.82 -14.01
N GLN A 68 -3.72 14.94 -15.22
CA GLN A 68 -3.38 13.77 -16.03
C GLN A 68 -2.39 12.85 -15.32
N GLN A 69 -1.36 13.40 -14.68
CA GLN A 69 -0.39 12.62 -13.91
C GLN A 69 -1.03 11.98 -12.67
N ALA A 70 -1.83 12.71 -11.90
CA ALA A 70 -2.52 12.18 -10.73
C ALA A 70 -3.48 11.03 -11.11
N MET A 71 -4.26 11.18 -12.18
CA MET A 71 -5.11 10.11 -12.69
C MET A 71 -4.28 8.90 -13.15
N ARG A 72 -3.23 9.13 -13.93
CA ARG A 72 -2.36 8.06 -14.44
C ARG A 72 -1.74 7.25 -13.29
N TYR A 73 -1.12 7.92 -12.34
CA TYR A 73 -0.48 7.26 -11.21
C TYR A 73 -1.50 6.66 -10.23
N GLY A 74 -2.60 7.34 -9.96
CA GLY A 74 -3.64 6.87 -9.06
C GLY A 74 -4.32 5.60 -9.58
N ILE A 75 -4.74 5.59 -10.84
CA ILE A 75 -5.36 4.44 -11.48
C ILE A 75 -4.37 3.26 -11.56
N ALA A 76 -3.15 3.52 -12.04
CA ALA A 76 -2.12 2.49 -12.16
C ALA A 76 -1.80 1.83 -10.81
N ARG A 77 -1.63 2.62 -9.76
CA ARG A 77 -1.36 2.11 -8.40
C ARG A 77 -2.55 1.38 -7.80
N GLY A 78 -3.77 1.87 -8.01
CA GLY A 78 -5.00 1.22 -7.54
C GLY A 78 -5.21 -0.16 -8.18
N LEU A 79 -5.05 -0.27 -9.49
CA LEU A 79 -5.14 -1.54 -10.21
C LEU A 79 -4.05 -2.52 -9.76
N PHE A 80 -2.81 -2.05 -9.63
CA PHE A 80 -1.69 -2.87 -9.19
C PHE A 80 -1.86 -3.36 -7.75
N SER A 81 -2.33 -2.49 -6.85
CA SER A 81 -2.55 -2.82 -5.43
C SER A 81 -3.55 -3.95 -5.22
N ASN A 82 -4.58 -4.03 -6.06
CA ASN A 82 -5.63 -5.06 -5.97
C ASN A 82 -5.40 -6.25 -6.91
N GLU A 83 -4.31 -6.24 -7.69
CA GLU A 83 -4.03 -7.23 -8.74
C GLU A 83 -5.21 -7.42 -9.72
N ALA A 84 -6.04 -6.40 -9.89
CA ALA A 84 -7.28 -6.46 -10.64
C ALA A 84 -7.02 -6.66 -12.13
N GLY A 85 -7.42 -7.82 -12.67
CA GLY A 85 -7.25 -8.15 -14.08
C GLY A 85 -5.84 -8.57 -14.51
N MET A 86 -4.87 -8.66 -13.56
CA MET A 86 -3.49 -9.05 -13.87
C MET A 86 -3.30 -10.56 -14.06
N GLY A 87 -4.26 -11.39 -13.61
CA GLY A 87 -4.18 -12.84 -13.73
C GLY A 87 -3.26 -13.55 -12.72
N SER A 88 -2.65 -12.82 -11.79
CA SER A 88 -1.77 -13.37 -10.75
C SER A 88 -2.56 -14.07 -9.64
N THR A 89 -3.57 -13.42 -9.11
CA THR A 89 -4.41 -13.92 -8.02
C THR A 89 -5.03 -15.31 -8.26
N PRO A 90 -5.52 -15.67 -9.47
CA PRO A 90 -6.05 -17.00 -9.77
C PRO A 90 -5.08 -18.14 -9.47
N HIS A 91 -3.76 -17.94 -9.57
CA HIS A 91 -2.77 -18.98 -9.25
C HIS A 91 -2.82 -19.38 -7.76
N ALA A 92 -3.04 -18.42 -6.86
CA ALA A 92 -3.17 -18.71 -5.44
C ALA A 92 -4.53 -19.36 -5.14
N HIS A 93 -5.61 -18.88 -5.77
CA HIS A 93 -6.96 -19.38 -5.52
C HIS A 93 -7.18 -20.79 -6.08
N ALA A 94 -6.54 -21.14 -7.19
CA ALA A 94 -6.67 -22.45 -7.82
C ALA A 94 -6.18 -23.62 -6.95
N VAL A 95 -5.25 -23.37 -6.02
CA VAL A 95 -4.69 -24.40 -5.12
C VAL A 95 -5.32 -24.40 -3.72
N ALA A 96 -6.28 -23.52 -3.48
CA ALA A 96 -6.97 -23.41 -2.20
C ALA A 96 -7.82 -24.65 -1.93
N LYS A 97 -7.75 -25.14 -0.69
CA LYS A 97 -8.56 -26.28 -0.23
C LYS A 97 -9.84 -25.76 0.42
N VAL A 98 -10.87 -25.58 -0.37
CA VAL A 98 -12.18 -25.06 0.04
C VAL A 98 -13.28 -26.07 -0.31
N ARG A 99 -14.46 -25.92 0.30
CA ARG A 99 -15.61 -26.82 0.07
C ARG A 99 -16.31 -26.53 -1.27
N SER A 100 -16.33 -25.27 -1.67
CA SER A 100 -16.91 -24.84 -2.93
C SER A 100 -16.14 -23.66 -3.55
N PRO A 101 -16.21 -23.47 -4.88
CA PRO A 101 -15.60 -22.31 -5.54
C PRO A 101 -16.13 -20.96 -5.05
N GLU A 102 -17.41 -20.90 -4.65
CA GLU A 102 -18.04 -19.68 -4.13
C GLU A 102 -17.39 -19.23 -2.80
N GLU A 103 -17.07 -20.20 -1.94
CA GLU A 103 -16.37 -19.91 -0.68
C GLU A 103 -15.03 -19.21 -0.93
N GLN A 104 -14.26 -19.70 -1.91
CA GLN A 104 -13.01 -19.05 -2.30
C GLN A 104 -13.22 -17.68 -2.95
N GLY A 105 -14.27 -17.52 -3.75
CA GLY A 105 -14.65 -16.24 -4.32
C GLY A 105 -14.96 -15.19 -3.23
N PHE A 106 -15.67 -15.60 -2.18
CA PHE A 106 -15.95 -14.73 -1.04
C PHE A 106 -14.68 -14.32 -0.29
N ILE A 107 -13.77 -15.27 -0.05
CA ILE A 107 -12.47 -14.99 0.57
C ILE A 107 -11.66 -13.97 -0.27
N ALA A 108 -11.68 -14.13 -1.60
CA ALA A 108 -11.01 -13.20 -2.51
C ALA A 108 -11.59 -11.77 -2.41
N MET A 109 -12.93 -11.64 -2.35
CA MET A 109 -13.59 -10.35 -2.14
C MET A 109 -13.19 -9.71 -0.81
N MET A 110 -13.14 -10.47 0.27
CA MET A 110 -12.69 -9.99 1.58
C MET A 110 -11.25 -9.50 1.55
N GLY A 111 -10.37 -10.18 0.80
CA GLY A 111 -8.99 -9.76 0.59
C GLY A 111 -8.90 -8.36 -0.05
N VAL A 112 -9.68 -8.13 -1.11
CA VAL A 112 -9.73 -6.80 -1.78
C VAL A 112 -10.23 -5.72 -0.82
N PHE A 113 -11.26 -6.02 -0.03
CA PHE A 113 -11.79 -5.08 0.97
C PHE A 113 -10.73 -4.71 2.02
N ILE A 114 -10.01 -5.69 2.57
CA ILE A 114 -8.95 -5.46 3.57
C ILE A 114 -7.83 -4.60 2.97
N VAL A 115 -7.40 -4.88 1.74
CA VAL A 115 -6.39 -4.05 1.04
C VAL A 115 -6.90 -2.62 0.88
N GLY A 116 -8.17 -2.43 0.50
CA GLY A 116 -8.79 -1.12 0.37
C GLY A 116 -8.75 -0.32 1.69
N VAL A 117 -9.04 -0.98 2.81
CA VAL A 117 -8.95 -0.37 4.15
C VAL A 117 -7.51 0.05 4.47
N ILE A 118 -6.53 -0.83 4.27
CA ILE A 118 -5.11 -0.55 4.56
C ILE A 118 -4.60 0.63 3.72
N VAL A 119 -4.91 0.66 2.42
CA VAL A 119 -4.51 1.75 1.52
C VAL A 119 -5.16 3.08 1.94
N THR A 120 -6.43 3.06 2.31
CA THR A 120 -7.14 4.24 2.80
C THR A 120 -6.52 4.78 4.09
N LEU A 121 -6.24 3.90 5.06
CA LEU A 121 -5.57 4.29 6.30
C LEU A 121 -4.19 4.89 6.04
N THR A 122 -3.40 4.30 5.14
CA THR A 122 -2.09 4.84 4.74
C THR A 122 -2.22 6.23 4.12
N GLY A 123 -3.17 6.41 3.21
CA GLY A 123 -3.46 7.71 2.61
C GLY A 123 -3.85 8.77 3.65
N LEU A 124 -4.72 8.40 4.60
CA LEU A 124 -5.11 9.28 5.71
C LEU A 124 -3.93 9.65 6.61
N VAL A 125 -3.06 8.69 6.94
CA VAL A 125 -1.85 8.96 7.72
C VAL A 125 -0.97 10.00 7.03
N ILE A 126 -0.74 9.85 5.72
CA ILE A 126 0.07 10.80 4.95
C ILE A 126 -0.57 12.19 4.96
N ILE A 127 -1.85 12.29 4.66
CA ILE A 127 -2.55 13.58 4.53
C ILE A 127 -2.68 14.27 5.88
N THR A 128 -3.06 13.56 6.94
CA THR A 128 -3.20 14.13 8.28
C THR A 128 -1.87 14.61 8.86
N SER A 129 -0.78 13.86 8.62
CA SER A 129 0.57 14.28 9.01
C SER A 129 1.04 15.48 8.21
N GLY A 130 0.72 15.55 6.92
CA GLY A 130 0.98 16.71 6.08
C GLY A 130 0.23 17.95 6.51
N LEU A 131 -1.06 17.82 6.82
CA LEU A 131 -1.88 18.93 7.32
C LEU A 131 -1.37 19.45 8.68
N ARG A 132 -0.94 18.54 9.56
CA ARG A 132 -0.31 18.89 10.83
C ARG A 132 0.99 19.65 10.63
N GLY A 133 1.91 19.09 9.84
CA GLY A 133 3.19 19.74 9.51
C GLY A 133 2.99 21.11 8.90
N TRP A 134 1.98 21.27 8.05
CA TRP A 134 1.60 22.59 7.49
C TRP A 134 1.12 23.55 8.57
N SER A 135 0.35 23.11 9.56
CA SER A 135 -0.18 23.98 10.62
C SER A 135 0.89 24.38 11.65
N GLU A 136 1.87 23.51 11.88
CA GLU A 136 2.95 23.71 12.87
C GLU A 136 4.22 24.34 12.25
N ALA A 137 4.48 24.09 10.96
CA ALA A 137 5.58 24.72 10.25
C ALA A 137 5.19 26.15 9.82
N ASN A 138 6.10 27.11 10.01
CA ASN A 138 5.99 28.37 9.28
C ASN A 138 5.86 28.05 7.80
N LEU A 139 4.81 28.55 7.16
CA LEU A 139 4.49 28.42 5.72
C LEU A 139 5.67 28.77 4.77
N ALA A 140 6.79 29.25 5.34
CA ALA A 140 7.98 29.67 4.65
C ALA A 140 9.09 28.59 4.58
N ASP A 141 8.89 27.35 5.09
CA ASP A 141 9.94 26.35 4.95
C ASP A 141 9.86 25.68 3.56
N PRO A 142 10.75 26.06 2.62
CA PRO A 142 10.77 25.51 1.27
C PRO A 142 11.02 23.99 1.25
N SER A 143 11.66 23.46 2.29
CA SER A 143 12.03 22.04 2.36
C SER A 143 10.79 21.16 2.53
N PHE A 144 9.80 21.61 3.30
CA PHE A 144 8.54 20.91 3.47
C PHE A 144 7.71 20.84 2.18
N LEU A 145 7.59 21.98 1.49
CA LEU A 145 6.87 22.05 0.21
C LEU A 145 7.58 21.27 -0.89
N SER A 146 8.91 21.34 -0.97
CA SER A 146 9.69 20.59 -1.96
C SER A 146 9.60 19.09 -1.71
N PHE A 147 9.60 18.63 -0.47
CA PHE A 147 9.44 17.22 -0.15
C PHE A 147 8.09 16.68 -0.64
N TYR A 148 6.98 17.36 -0.36
CA TYR A 148 5.67 16.91 -0.83
C TYR A 148 5.48 17.07 -2.35
N SER A 149 6.12 18.05 -3.00
CA SER A 149 6.10 18.17 -4.46
C SER A 149 6.90 17.06 -5.15
N ASP A 150 8.04 16.67 -4.58
CA ASP A 150 8.88 15.59 -5.09
C ASP A 150 8.43 14.20 -4.61
N ALA A 151 7.70 14.13 -3.52
CA ALA A 151 7.17 12.91 -2.91
C ALA A 151 6.27 12.10 -3.85
N GLY A 152 5.62 12.74 -4.81
CA GLY A 152 4.89 12.06 -5.88
C GLY A 152 5.77 11.11 -6.71
N LYS A 153 7.09 11.32 -6.71
CA LYS A 153 8.09 10.49 -7.39
C LYS A 153 8.69 9.40 -6.49
N ALA A 154 8.66 9.57 -5.18
CA ALA A 154 9.44 8.77 -4.22
C ALA A 154 8.65 7.64 -3.52
N GLY A 155 7.33 7.53 -3.74
CA GLY A 155 6.51 6.42 -3.22
C GLY A 155 6.57 6.26 -1.69
N ILE A 156 7.33 5.28 -1.20
CA ILE A 156 7.42 4.94 0.22
C ILE A 156 8.04 6.05 1.10
N ALA A 157 8.89 6.90 0.53
CA ALA A 157 9.55 7.98 1.27
C ALA A 157 8.53 8.97 1.86
N VAL A 158 7.38 9.16 1.21
CA VAL A 158 6.29 10.00 1.73
C VAL A 158 5.72 9.41 3.02
N THR A 159 5.48 8.11 3.04
CA THR A 159 4.96 7.41 4.22
C THR A 159 6.00 7.46 5.34
N GLN A 160 7.27 7.21 5.02
CA GLN A 160 8.36 7.28 5.99
C GLN A 160 8.44 8.66 6.63
N TYR A 161 8.44 9.71 5.81
CA TYR A 161 8.46 11.09 6.31
C TYR A 161 7.24 11.45 7.17
N ALA A 162 6.05 10.99 6.78
CA ALA A 162 4.85 11.19 7.58
C ALA A 162 4.98 10.61 9.00
N TYR A 163 5.61 9.45 9.15
CA TYR A 163 5.90 8.85 10.45
C TYR A 163 7.04 9.57 11.18
N GLU A 164 8.06 10.01 10.46
CA GLU A 164 9.19 10.78 11.02
C GLU A 164 8.75 12.13 11.59
N LEU A 165 7.77 12.79 10.99
CA LEU A 165 7.21 14.05 11.51
C LEU A 165 6.65 13.91 12.94
N ILE A 166 6.16 12.73 13.31
CA ILE A 166 5.53 12.51 14.62
C ILE A 166 6.46 11.77 15.58
N PHE A 167 7.11 10.71 15.12
CA PHE A 167 7.95 9.84 15.95
C PHE A 167 9.45 10.06 15.75
N GLY A 168 9.83 11.05 14.92
CA GLY A 168 11.23 11.28 14.58
C GLY A 168 11.84 10.04 13.90
N HIS A 169 13.11 9.81 14.15
CA HIS A 169 13.87 8.70 13.54
C HIS A 169 13.27 7.31 13.76
N ILE A 170 12.56 7.10 14.89
CA ILE A 170 11.88 5.82 15.18
C ILE A 170 10.77 5.54 14.18
N GLY A 171 10.05 6.57 13.72
CA GLY A 171 9.03 6.45 12.69
C GLY A 171 9.58 5.94 11.36
N GLY A 172 10.75 6.44 10.96
CA GLY A 172 11.44 5.98 9.77
C GLY A 172 11.88 4.52 9.87
N ILE A 173 12.42 4.11 11.02
CA ILE A 173 12.79 2.70 11.30
C ILE A 173 11.56 1.80 11.24
N PHE A 174 10.44 2.20 11.85
CA PHE A 174 9.18 1.45 11.84
C PHE A 174 8.71 1.15 10.42
N ILE A 175 8.68 2.16 9.55
CA ILE A 175 8.26 2.00 8.15
C ILE A 175 9.27 1.16 7.37
N SER A 176 10.56 1.35 7.55
CA SER A 176 11.59 0.54 6.89
C SER A 176 11.46 -0.94 7.25
N PHE A 177 11.20 -1.24 8.52
CA PHE A 177 11.00 -2.60 9.00
C PHE A 177 9.69 -3.21 8.45
N SER A 178 8.60 -2.45 8.47
CA SER A 178 7.33 -2.86 7.87
C SER A 178 7.49 -3.16 6.38
N LEU A 179 8.19 -2.28 5.64
CA LEU A 179 8.46 -2.46 4.22
C LEU A 179 9.28 -3.72 3.93
N LEU A 180 10.25 -4.05 4.77
CA LEU A 180 11.04 -5.27 4.63
C LEU A 180 10.15 -6.51 4.62
N PHE A 181 9.19 -6.62 5.53
CA PHE A 181 8.26 -7.74 5.59
C PHE A 181 7.29 -7.76 4.43
N PHE A 182 6.71 -6.61 4.07
CA PHE A 182 5.79 -6.50 2.93
C PHE A 182 6.49 -6.85 1.61
N ALA A 183 7.68 -6.30 1.36
CA ALA A 183 8.46 -6.60 0.17
C ALA A 183 8.87 -8.08 0.11
N PHE A 184 9.31 -8.65 1.23
CA PHE A 184 9.72 -10.04 1.30
C PHE A 184 8.56 -10.99 1.00
N SER A 185 7.39 -10.77 1.60
CA SER A 185 6.20 -11.58 1.33
C SER A 185 5.76 -11.48 -0.13
N THR A 186 5.82 -10.29 -0.71
CA THR A 186 5.50 -10.06 -2.13
C THR A 186 6.45 -10.82 -3.05
N ILE A 187 7.76 -10.74 -2.82
CA ILE A 187 8.76 -11.47 -3.62
C ILE A 187 8.51 -12.99 -3.58
N ILE A 188 8.17 -13.53 -2.42
CA ILE A 188 7.88 -14.97 -2.29
C ILE A 188 6.60 -15.34 -3.06
N GLY A 189 5.55 -14.51 -2.98
CA GLY A 189 4.31 -14.73 -3.71
C GLY A 189 4.52 -14.71 -5.23
N TRP A 190 5.23 -13.71 -5.74
CA TRP A 190 5.54 -13.60 -7.17
C TRP A 190 6.46 -14.72 -7.67
N TYR A 191 7.40 -15.16 -6.85
CA TYR A 191 8.20 -16.35 -7.17
C TYR A 191 7.32 -17.58 -7.40
N TYR A 192 6.34 -17.81 -6.53
CA TYR A 192 5.39 -18.91 -6.67
C TYR A 192 4.60 -18.85 -7.99
N TYR A 193 4.09 -17.64 -8.35
CA TYR A 193 3.38 -17.47 -9.61
C TYR A 193 4.27 -17.73 -10.82
N ALA A 194 5.50 -17.23 -10.78
CA ALA A 194 6.48 -17.49 -11.84
C ALA A 194 6.83 -18.97 -11.97
N GLU A 195 7.07 -19.67 -10.86
CA GLU A 195 7.37 -21.11 -10.84
C GLU A 195 6.23 -21.92 -11.45
N ASN A 196 4.98 -21.63 -11.11
CA ASN A 196 3.82 -22.32 -11.68
C ASN A 196 3.71 -22.13 -13.19
N ASN A 197 3.92 -20.91 -13.68
CA ASN A 197 3.89 -20.64 -15.12
C ASN A 197 5.01 -21.37 -15.86
N VAL A 198 6.23 -21.37 -15.34
CA VAL A 198 7.37 -22.08 -15.93
C VAL A 198 7.09 -23.59 -15.96
N ARG A 199 6.58 -24.15 -14.87
CA ARG A 199 6.22 -25.58 -14.81
C ARG A 199 5.14 -25.93 -15.84
N TYR A 200 4.13 -25.08 -16.00
CA TYR A 200 3.07 -25.29 -17.00
C TYR A 200 3.60 -25.29 -18.43
N LEU A 201 4.51 -24.37 -18.76
CA LEU A 201 5.07 -24.24 -20.11
C LEU A 201 6.09 -25.33 -20.46
N PHE A 202 6.85 -25.80 -19.48
CA PHE A 202 7.99 -26.72 -19.72
C PHE A 202 7.79 -28.13 -19.15
N SER A 203 6.72 -28.37 -18.39
CA SER A 203 6.38 -29.74 -17.99
C SER A 203 5.76 -30.46 -19.18
N SER A 204 6.51 -31.41 -19.73
CA SER A 204 5.95 -32.39 -20.67
C SER A 204 4.78 -33.11 -20.00
N PRO A 205 3.61 -33.23 -20.63
CA PRO A 205 2.54 -34.05 -20.08
C PRO A 205 3.05 -35.50 -20.02
N LYS A 206 3.21 -36.03 -18.80
CA LYS A 206 3.33 -37.47 -18.59
C LYS A 206 1.97 -38.08 -18.45
#